data_a0b05c3ad03b7733cd01dd9fd2483415
#
_entry.id   a0b05c3ad03b7733cd01dd9fd2483415
#
_cell.length_a   1.000
_cell.length_b   1.000
_cell.length_c   1.000
_cell.angle_alpha   90.00
_cell.angle_beta   90.00
_cell.angle_gamma   90.00
#
_symmetry.space_group_name_H-M   'P 1'
#
loop_
_entity.id
_entity.type
_entity.pdbx_description
1 polymer ?
#
loop_
_entity_poly.entity_id
_entity_poly.type
_entity_poly.pdbx_seq_one_letter_code
_entity_poly.pdbx_strand_id
1 'polypeptide(L)'
;MLHNDIQKNMVDTYLKELAKEFKRLTGRKTSAEIIIVGGGSVLLNYDFRMNSVDVDAFNTYDRAIKDAAKIVADKFGLSQQWLNDDFKKTASYSPKLRQYSGYYKTFGNVLEIRTVRREYLIAMKMVSGRKYKNDLSDILGILYYHYKNDDEIAYAEIEQAVINLYGDFSRIKDEIVRFVKSAIDNKTFVDGYNLQKKNEQNIKDNLIQFEEKYENVLNEDNVDDIINKLSN
;
A
#
# COMPACT_ATOMS: atom_id res chain seq x y z
N MET A 1 -4.67 -18.14 14.97
CA MET A 1 -3.51 -17.40 15.58
C MET A 1 -3.53 -16.00 15.00
N LEU A 2 -3.49 -14.97 15.84
CA LEU A 2 -3.30 -13.59 15.41
C LEU A 2 -1.84 -13.49 14.89
N HIS A 3 -1.66 -13.23 13.60
CA HIS A 3 -0.34 -12.97 13.03
C HIS A 3 0.10 -11.54 13.39
N ASN A 4 1.40 -11.34 13.54
CA ASN A 4 1.95 -10.02 13.82
C ASN A 4 1.91 -9.13 12.57
N ASP A 5 1.48 -7.89 12.74
CA ASP A 5 1.63 -6.86 11.70
C ASP A 5 3.11 -6.66 11.34
N ILE A 6 3.35 -6.31 10.08
CA ILE A 6 4.68 -5.97 9.58
C ILE A 6 5.07 -4.60 10.09
N GLN A 7 6.04 -4.54 10.99
CA GLN A 7 6.54 -3.31 11.58
C GLN A 7 7.59 -2.66 10.69
N LYS A 8 7.56 -1.32 10.57
CA LYS A 8 8.51 -0.55 9.75
C LYS A 8 9.97 -0.86 10.08
N ASN A 9 10.32 -0.91 11.35
CA ASN A 9 11.68 -1.18 11.83
C ASN A 9 12.17 -2.61 11.54
N MET A 10 11.28 -3.52 11.19
CA MET A 10 11.57 -4.94 10.91
C MET A 10 11.53 -5.29 9.42
N VAL A 11 10.90 -4.46 8.57
CA VAL A 11 10.68 -4.82 7.15
C VAL A 11 11.97 -5.10 6.40
N ASP A 12 13.03 -4.30 6.62
CA ASP A 12 14.34 -4.54 6.02
C ASP A 12 14.96 -5.86 6.49
N THR A 13 14.70 -6.27 7.74
CA THR A 13 15.14 -7.56 8.28
C THR A 13 14.43 -8.71 7.57
N TYR A 14 13.13 -8.60 7.34
CA TYR A 14 12.36 -9.60 6.59
C TYR A 14 12.81 -9.72 5.14
N LEU A 15 13.03 -8.57 4.46
CA LEU A 15 13.52 -8.54 3.09
C LEU A 15 14.96 -9.08 2.96
N LYS A 16 15.82 -8.81 3.95
CA LYS A 16 17.17 -9.38 4.01
C LYS A 16 17.14 -10.90 4.18
N GLU A 17 16.29 -11.41 5.04
CA GLU A 17 16.14 -12.86 5.21
C GLU A 17 15.50 -13.49 3.98
N LEU A 18 14.52 -12.84 3.34
CA LEU A 18 13.94 -13.28 2.06
C LEU A 18 15.02 -13.45 0.99
N ALA A 19 15.91 -12.46 0.85
CA ALA A 19 17.02 -12.53 -0.09
C ALA A 19 18.00 -13.68 0.22
N LYS A 20 18.27 -13.92 1.51
CA LYS A 20 19.12 -15.03 1.96
C LYS A 20 18.51 -16.38 1.59
N GLU A 21 17.23 -16.58 1.88
CA GLU A 21 16.53 -17.83 1.57
C GLU A 21 16.35 -18.02 0.06
N PHE A 22 16.02 -16.96 -0.68
CA PHE A 22 15.98 -17.00 -2.14
C PHE A 22 17.33 -17.44 -2.74
N LYS A 23 18.44 -16.86 -2.26
CA LYS A 23 19.78 -17.23 -2.68
C LYS A 23 20.13 -18.68 -2.34
N ARG A 24 19.65 -19.18 -1.20
CA ARG A 24 19.84 -20.59 -0.78
C ARG A 24 19.10 -21.55 -1.71
N LEU A 25 17.88 -21.18 -2.15
CA LEU A 25 17.05 -22.01 -3.02
C LEU A 25 17.48 -21.99 -4.49
N THR A 26 18.02 -20.86 -4.99
CA THR A 26 18.31 -20.66 -6.42
C THR A 26 19.80 -20.62 -6.76
N GLY A 27 20.67 -20.47 -5.75
CA GLY A 27 22.10 -20.27 -5.94
C GLY A 27 22.49 -18.80 -6.16
N ARG A 28 23.82 -18.56 -6.23
CA ARG A 28 24.40 -17.20 -6.22
C ARG A 28 24.25 -16.44 -7.54
N LYS A 29 23.96 -17.11 -8.64
CA LYS A 29 23.91 -16.50 -9.98
C LYS A 29 22.50 -16.03 -10.38
N THR A 30 21.49 -16.41 -9.61
CA THR A 30 20.10 -16.01 -9.87
C THR A 30 19.77 -14.73 -9.12
N SER A 31 19.20 -13.75 -9.82
CA SER A 31 18.67 -12.53 -9.23
C SER A 31 17.18 -12.38 -9.51
N ALA A 32 16.50 -11.67 -8.65
CA ALA A 32 15.09 -11.32 -8.81
C ALA A 32 14.85 -9.84 -8.49
N GLU A 33 13.79 -9.29 -9.07
CA GLU A 33 13.27 -7.96 -8.79
C GLU A 33 11.87 -8.09 -8.20
N ILE A 34 11.61 -7.43 -7.08
CA ILE A 34 10.29 -7.32 -6.47
C ILE A 34 9.91 -5.85 -6.40
N ILE A 35 8.70 -5.50 -6.85
CA ILE A 35 8.17 -4.14 -6.78
C ILE A 35 7.08 -4.11 -5.72
N ILE A 36 7.36 -3.47 -4.60
CA ILE A 36 6.41 -3.31 -3.50
C ILE A 36 5.46 -2.16 -3.84
N VAL A 37 4.17 -2.37 -3.60
CA VAL A 37 3.10 -1.43 -3.93
C VAL A 37 2.25 -1.08 -2.70
N GLY A 38 1.25 -0.25 -2.88
CA GLY A 38 0.22 0.01 -1.86
C GLY A 38 0.78 0.43 -0.49
N GLY A 39 0.24 -0.16 0.56
CA GLY A 39 0.64 0.10 1.95
C GLY A 39 2.09 -0.24 2.26
N GLY A 40 2.62 -1.29 1.65
CA GLY A 40 4.02 -1.69 1.78
C GLY A 40 4.98 -0.63 1.22
N SER A 41 4.63 -0.02 0.07
CA SER A 41 5.42 1.08 -0.51
C SER A 41 5.42 2.32 0.39
N VAL A 42 4.27 2.66 1.00
CA VAL A 42 4.19 3.74 2.01
C VAL A 42 5.07 3.42 3.22
N LEU A 43 4.98 2.19 3.74
CA LEU A 43 5.76 1.74 4.90
C LEU A 43 7.27 1.87 4.69
N LEU A 44 7.75 1.55 3.49
CA LEU A 44 9.18 1.62 3.16
C LEU A 44 9.67 3.06 2.99
N ASN A 45 8.91 3.92 2.32
CA ASN A 45 9.38 5.23 1.90
C ASN A 45 9.10 6.35 2.91
N TYR A 46 8.13 6.18 3.85
CA TYR A 46 7.67 7.27 4.71
C TYR A 46 7.64 6.90 6.18
N ASP A 47 7.97 7.87 7.06
CA ASP A 47 8.05 7.66 8.51
C ASP A 47 6.72 7.83 9.25
N PHE A 48 5.69 8.32 8.58
CA PHE A 48 4.36 8.48 9.17
C PHE A 48 3.56 7.16 9.30
N ARG A 49 3.98 6.10 8.60
CA ARG A 49 3.37 4.79 8.68
C ARG A 49 4.28 3.80 9.39
N MET A 50 3.79 3.20 10.48
CA MET A 50 4.59 2.36 11.37
C MET A 50 4.38 0.86 11.15
N ASN A 51 3.25 0.45 10.56
CA ASN A 51 2.93 -0.95 10.32
C ASN A 51 2.06 -1.17 9.07
N SER A 52 2.02 -2.40 8.60
CA SER A 52 1.09 -2.92 7.60
C SER A 52 0.72 -4.36 7.93
N VAL A 53 -0.47 -4.79 7.52
CA VAL A 53 -0.91 -6.18 7.71
C VAL A 53 -0.12 -7.12 6.81
N ASP A 54 0.17 -6.68 5.59
CA ASP A 54 0.88 -7.41 4.54
C ASP A 54 1.70 -6.46 3.66
N VAL A 55 2.46 -7.05 2.73
CA VAL A 55 3.20 -6.36 1.68
C VAL A 55 2.73 -6.88 0.33
N ASP A 56 1.92 -6.05 -0.34
CA ASP A 56 1.56 -6.28 -1.73
C ASP A 56 2.75 -6.03 -2.65
N ALA A 57 3.01 -6.94 -3.59
CA ALA A 57 4.15 -6.83 -4.47
C ALA A 57 3.94 -7.44 -5.86
N PHE A 58 4.65 -6.89 -6.85
CA PHE A 58 4.82 -7.47 -8.19
C PHE A 58 6.02 -8.42 -8.24
N ASN A 59 6.03 -9.28 -9.26
CA ASN A 59 7.11 -10.21 -9.58
C ASN A 59 7.39 -11.24 -8.49
N THR A 60 6.39 -11.57 -7.69
CA THR A 60 6.46 -12.64 -6.69
C THR A 60 6.16 -14.03 -7.27
N TYR A 61 6.13 -14.15 -8.61
CA TYR A 61 5.73 -15.40 -9.29
C TYR A 61 6.73 -16.52 -9.21
N ASP A 62 8.01 -16.17 -9.05
CA ASP A 62 9.05 -17.18 -8.93
C ASP A 62 8.72 -18.07 -7.73
N ARG A 63 8.66 -19.38 -7.98
CA ARG A 63 8.39 -20.36 -6.94
C ARG A 63 9.38 -20.22 -5.79
N ALA A 64 10.63 -19.93 -6.08
CA ALA A 64 11.66 -19.76 -5.07
C ALA A 64 11.43 -18.52 -4.20
N ILE A 65 10.86 -17.42 -4.75
CA ILE A 65 10.43 -16.25 -3.95
C ILE A 65 9.29 -16.63 -3.00
N LYS A 66 8.29 -17.36 -3.50
CA LYS A 66 7.15 -17.81 -2.67
C LYS A 66 7.60 -18.77 -1.56
N ASP A 67 8.47 -19.72 -1.89
CA ASP A 67 9.00 -20.66 -0.91
C ASP A 67 9.89 -19.94 0.13
N ALA A 68 10.73 -19.00 -0.29
CA ALA A 68 11.53 -18.16 0.60
C ALA A 68 10.62 -17.29 1.53
N ALA A 69 9.53 -16.72 0.99
CA ALA A 69 8.59 -15.92 1.77
C ALA A 69 7.91 -16.74 2.88
N LYS A 70 7.54 -18.00 2.60
CA LYS A 70 6.99 -18.91 3.61
C LYS A 70 7.98 -19.20 4.74
N ILE A 71 9.26 -19.45 4.38
CA ILE A 71 10.31 -19.69 5.39
C ILE A 71 10.51 -18.46 6.29
N VAL A 72 10.44 -17.25 5.70
CA VAL A 72 10.49 -16.00 6.47
C VAL A 72 9.27 -15.89 7.38
N ALA A 73 8.08 -16.20 6.87
CA ALA A 73 6.84 -16.20 7.67
C ALA A 73 6.96 -17.10 8.90
N ASP A 74 7.40 -18.34 8.71
CA ASP A 74 7.59 -19.30 9.80
C ASP A 74 8.63 -18.82 10.82
N LYS A 75 9.73 -18.24 10.34
CA LYS A 75 10.81 -17.76 11.19
C LYS A 75 10.42 -16.61 12.09
N PHE A 76 9.58 -15.69 11.59
CA PHE A 76 9.23 -14.44 12.29
C PHE A 76 7.78 -14.41 12.82
N GLY A 77 7.02 -15.49 12.65
CA GLY A 77 5.63 -15.56 13.09
C GLY A 77 4.70 -14.64 12.28
N LEU A 78 5.02 -14.40 10.99
CA LEU A 78 4.19 -13.64 10.09
C LEU A 78 3.11 -14.51 9.45
N SER A 79 2.11 -13.87 8.82
CA SER A 79 1.19 -14.57 7.93
C SER A 79 1.93 -15.26 6.80
N GLN A 80 1.49 -16.44 6.39
CA GLN A 80 2.04 -17.14 5.21
C GLN A 80 1.88 -16.33 3.91
N GLN A 81 1.00 -15.32 3.93
CA GLN A 81 0.73 -14.40 2.84
C GLN A 81 1.28 -12.99 3.11
N TRP A 82 2.23 -12.84 4.05
CA TRP A 82 2.79 -11.54 4.39
C TRP A 82 3.36 -10.78 3.18
N LEU A 83 3.87 -11.51 2.19
CA LEU A 83 4.29 -11.00 0.88
C LEU A 83 3.44 -11.70 -0.19
N ASN A 84 2.58 -10.93 -0.85
CA ASN A 84 1.60 -11.48 -1.78
C ASN A 84 1.43 -10.59 -3.03
N ASP A 85 0.62 -11.04 -3.98
CA ASP A 85 0.27 -10.29 -5.19
C ASP A 85 -1.24 -10.08 -5.36
N ASP A 86 -2.00 -10.14 -4.26
CA ASP A 86 -3.46 -10.05 -4.28
C ASP A 86 -3.98 -8.70 -4.78
N PHE A 87 -3.17 -7.62 -4.67
CA PHE A 87 -3.55 -6.33 -5.24
C PHE A 87 -3.85 -6.39 -6.75
N LYS A 88 -3.35 -7.40 -7.47
CA LYS A 88 -3.68 -7.62 -8.91
C LYS A 88 -5.16 -7.87 -9.17
N LYS A 89 -5.90 -8.28 -8.16
CA LYS A 89 -7.34 -8.49 -8.21
C LYS A 89 -8.13 -7.21 -7.92
N THR A 90 -7.45 -6.13 -7.54
CA THR A 90 -8.08 -4.88 -7.14
C THR A 90 -8.20 -3.89 -8.31
N ALA A 91 -9.11 -2.92 -8.19
CA ALA A 91 -9.29 -1.85 -9.18
C ALA A 91 -8.03 -0.99 -9.38
N SER A 92 -7.17 -0.88 -8.35
CA SER A 92 -5.92 -0.11 -8.39
C SER A 92 -4.78 -0.80 -9.15
N TYR A 93 -4.98 -2.04 -9.60
CA TYR A 93 -3.98 -2.73 -10.41
C TYR A 93 -3.77 -2.08 -11.78
N SER A 94 -2.51 -1.89 -12.15
CA SER A 94 -2.08 -1.57 -13.51
C SER A 94 -0.75 -2.28 -13.82
N PRO A 95 -0.63 -2.98 -14.95
CA PRO A 95 0.64 -3.62 -15.36
C PRO A 95 1.75 -2.60 -15.63
N LYS A 96 1.40 -1.33 -15.85
CA LYS A 96 2.33 -0.23 -16.10
C LYS A 96 3.09 0.22 -14.82
N LEU A 97 2.65 -0.19 -13.63
CA LEU A 97 3.30 0.19 -12.35
C LEU A 97 4.80 -0.13 -12.32
N ARG A 98 5.24 -1.17 -13.04
CA ARG A 98 6.66 -1.50 -13.14
C ARG A 98 7.48 -0.34 -13.70
N GLN A 99 6.97 0.35 -14.73
CA GLN A 99 7.65 1.48 -15.38
C GLN A 99 7.78 2.68 -14.45
N TYR A 100 6.88 2.81 -13.50
CA TYR A 100 6.75 3.93 -12.57
C TYR A 100 7.21 3.59 -11.15
N SER A 101 8.03 2.54 -11.03
CA SER A 101 8.72 2.20 -9.78
C SER A 101 10.12 2.79 -9.73
N GLY A 102 10.61 3.06 -8.53
CA GLY A 102 11.98 3.50 -8.24
C GLY A 102 12.75 2.44 -7.47
N TYR A 103 14.07 2.46 -7.59
CA TYR A 103 14.95 1.62 -6.79
C TYR A 103 14.83 1.99 -5.30
N TYR A 104 14.67 0.98 -4.46
CA TYR A 104 14.73 1.12 -3.01
C TYR A 104 16.05 0.59 -2.47
N LYS A 105 16.30 -0.71 -2.63
CA LYS A 105 17.49 -1.37 -2.06
C LYS A 105 17.72 -2.75 -2.66
N THR A 106 18.99 -3.18 -2.71
CA THR A 106 19.34 -4.56 -3.07
C THR A 106 19.79 -5.33 -1.84
N PHE A 107 19.20 -6.51 -1.62
CA PHE A 107 19.53 -7.39 -0.52
C PHE A 107 20.31 -8.61 -1.02
N GLY A 108 21.39 -8.97 -0.34
CA GLY A 108 22.21 -10.15 -0.59
C GLY A 108 22.83 -10.21 -2.00
N ASN A 109 22.84 -9.10 -2.74
CA ASN A 109 23.24 -8.99 -4.16
C ASN A 109 22.44 -9.91 -5.12
N VAL A 110 21.24 -10.32 -4.71
CA VAL A 110 20.37 -11.22 -5.50
C VAL A 110 18.92 -10.74 -5.58
N LEU A 111 18.47 -9.88 -4.67
CA LEU A 111 17.10 -9.41 -4.62
C LEU A 111 17.04 -7.88 -4.66
N GLU A 112 16.65 -7.34 -5.81
CA GLU A 112 16.36 -5.91 -5.95
C GLU A 112 14.94 -5.62 -5.51
N ILE A 113 14.78 -4.68 -4.59
CA ILE A 113 13.49 -4.15 -4.15
C ILE A 113 13.30 -2.77 -4.77
N ARG A 114 12.12 -2.57 -5.32
CA ARG A 114 11.65 -1.29 -5.87
C ARG A 114 10.34 -0.92 -5.19
N THR A 115 10.00 0.36 -5.19
CA THR A 115 8.74 0.90 -4.68
C THR A 115 8.09 1.79 -5.72
N VAL A 116 6.78 1.97 -5.65
CA VAL A 116 6.05 2.87 -6.56
C VAL A 116 6.43 4.32 -6.26
N ARG A 117 6.65 5.14 -7.30
CA ARG A 117 6.92 6.58 -7.14
C ARG A 117 5.70 7.29 -6.55
N ARG A 118 5.96 8.39 -5.83
CA ARG A 118 5.01 9.14 -5.01
C ARG A 118 3.68 9.49 -5.72
N GLU A 119 3.73 10.09 -6.90
CA GLU A 119 2.56 10.50 -7.67
C GLU A 119 1.71 9.31 -8.15
N TYR A 120 2.37 8.21 -8.53
CA TYR A 120 1.70 6.96 -8.92
C TYR A 120 1.13 6.21 -7.69
N LEU A 121 1.78 6.32 -6.55
CA LEU A 121 1.27 5.75 -5.29
C LEU A 121 0.00 6.49 -4.85
N ILE A 122 -0.03 7.83 -4.97
CA ILE A 122 -1.24 8.63 -4.77
C ILE A 122 -2.35 8.20 -5.75
N ALA A 123 -2.04 8.10 -7.05
CA ALA A 123 -3.00 7.67 -8.06
C ALA A 123 -3.62 6.29 -7.75
N MET A 124 -2.82 5.32 -7.30
CA MET A 124 -3.30 4.02 -6.84
C MET A 124 -4.26 4.14 -5.65
N LYS A 125 -3.90 4.99 -4.68
CA LYS A 125 -4.70 5.24 -3.48
C LYS A 125 -6.02 5.94 -3.82
N MET A 126 -6.03 6.84 -4.81
CA MET A 126 -7.26 7.48 -5.30
C MET A 126 -8.22 6.46 -5.93
N VAL A 127 -7.71 5.52 -6.73
CA VAL A 127 -8.54 4.45 -7.33
C VAL A 127 -9.08 3.50 -6.27
N SER A 128 -8.27 3.15 -5.26
CA SER A 128 -8.74 2.35 -4.12
C SER A 128 -9.78 3.10 -3.29
N GLY A 129 -9.48 4.32 -2.85
CA GLY A 129 -10.37 5.28 -2.18
C GLY A 129 -11.18 4.74 -0.99
N ARG A 130 -10.67 3.72 -0.29
CA ARG A 130 -11.39 3.03 0.78
C ARG A 130 -11.37 3.84 2.07
N LYS A 131 -12.56 4.16 2.58
CA LYS A 131 -12.73 5.00 3.79
C LYS A 131 -12.36 4.26 5.10
N TYR A 132 -12.27 2.95 5.07
CA TYR A 132 -11.97 2.06 6.22
C TYR A 132 -10.56 1.48 6.22
N LYS A 133 -9.74 1.90 5.27
CA LYS A 133 -8.30 1.60 5.19
C LYS A 133 -7.54 2.94 5.16
N ASN A 134 -6.22 2.89 5.20
CA ASN A 134 -5.41 4.10 5.27
C ASN A 134 -5.22 4.79 3.90
N ASP A 135 -6.18 4.70 2.96
CA ASP A 135 -5.96 5.21 1.61
C ASP A 135 -5.94 6.75 1.57
N LEU A 136 -6.87 7.40 2.26
CA LEU A 136 -6.95 8.87 2.27
C LEU A 136 -5.90 9.47 3.21
N SER A 137 -5.67 8.89 4.39
CA SER A 137 -4.59 9.35 5.28
C SER A 137 -3.21 9.13 4.67
N ASP A 138 -2.97 8.03 3.95
CA ASP A 138 -1.71 7.83 3.23
C ASP A 138 -1.50 8.92 2.17
N ILE A 139 -2.54 9.33 1.41
CA ILE A 139 -2.45 10.44 0.45
C ILE A 139 -2.02 11.72 1.17
N LEU A 140 -2.71 12.09 2.26
CA LEU A 140 -2.37 13.30 3.03
C LEU A 140 -0.95 13.21 3.63
N GLY A 141 -0.57 12.04 4.13
CA GLY A 141 0.77 11.81 4.67
C GLY A 141 1.88 11.96 3.63
N ILE A 142 1.67 11.44 2.41
CA ILE A 142 2.62 11.59 1.29
C ILE A 142 2.74 13.08 0.91
N LEU A 143 1.61 13.78 0.71
CA LEU A 143 1.61 15.20 0.37
C LEU A 143 2.32 16.03 1.44
N TYR A 144 2.03 15.78 2.72
CA TYR A 144 2.66 16.49 3.83
C TYR A 144 4.16 16.22 3.93
N TYR A 145 4.59 14.96 3.75
CA TYR A 145 6.00 14.60 3.76
C TYR A 145 6.78 15.36 2.70
N HIS A 146 6.30 15.40 1.46
CA HIS A 146 6.95 16.10 0.35
C HIS A 146 6.91 17.63 0.52
N TYR A 147 5.81 18.18 1.01
CA TYR A 147 5.71 19.60 1.38
C TYR A 147 6.80 20.01 2.40
N LYS A 148 6.99 19.21 3.46
CA LYS A 148 8.00 19.49 4.50
C LYS A 148 9.45 19.40 4.01
N ASN A 149 9.69 18.70 2.92
CA ASN A 149 11.02 18.50 2.35
C ASN A 149 11.25 19.39 1.11
N ASP A 150 10.48 20.46 0.93
CA ASP A 150 10.56 21.39 -0.19
C ASP A 150 10.49 20.70 -1.57
N ASP A 151 9.74 19.61 -1.67
CA ASP A 151 9.56 18.77 -2.85
C ASP A 151 8.06 18.54 -3.10
N GLU A 152 7.29 19.65 -3.11
CA GLU A 152 5.82 19.63 -3.25
C GLU A 152 5.38 18.87 -4.50
N ILE A 153 4.30 18.08 -4.35
CA ILE A 153 3.67 17.36 -5.45
C ILE A 153 2.56 18.23 -6.01
N ALA A 154 2.69 18.63 -7.28
CA ALA A 154 1.63 19.36 -7.97
C ALA A 154 0.48 18.43 -8.35
N TYR A 155 -0.76 18.96 -8.35
CA TYR A 155 -1.92 18.18 -8.77
C TYR A 155 -1.76 17.63 -10.21
N ALA A 156 -1.13 18.41 -11.11
CA ALA A 156 -0.85 17.98 -12.49
C ALA A 156 0.03 16.72 -12.59
N GLU A 157 0.95 16.50 -11.64
CA GLU A 157 1.77 15.28 -11.60
C GLU A 157 0.90 14.07 -11.27
N ILE A 158 -0.07 14.22 -10.35
CA ILE A 158 -1.03 13.18 -9.98
C ILE A 158 -2.00 12.90 -11.14
N GLU A 159 -2.51 13.94 -11.82
CA GLU A 159 -3.33 13.78 -13.02
C GLU A 159 -2.60 12.98 -14.10
N GLN A 160 -1.35 13.33 -14.36
CA GLN A 160 -0.54 12.60 -15.33
C GLN A 160 -0.29 11.14 -14.90
N ALA A 161 -0.09 10.89 -13.61
CA ALA A 161 0.06 9.54 -13.08
C ALA A 161 -1.22 8.71 -13.25
N VAL A 162 -2.40 9.29 -13.00
CA VAL A 162 -3.69 8.64 -13.25
C VAL A 162 -3.85 8.29 -14.72
N ILE A 163 -3.59 9.23 -15.63
CA ILE A 163 -3.68 9.01 -17.09
C ILE A 163 -2.69 7.92 -17.52
N ASN A 164 -1.46 7.96 -17.03
CA ASN A 164 -0.43 6.99 -17.36
C ASN A 164 -0.82 5.56 -16.92
N LEU A 165 -1.38 5.39 -15.73
CA LEU A 165 -1.74 4.07 -15.19
C LEU A 165 -3.07 3.56 -15.74
N TYR A 166 -4.07 4.42 -15.85
CA TYR A 166 -5.47 4.01 -16.03
C TYR A 166 -6.13 4.56 -17.29
N GLY A 167 -5.51 5.54 -17.96
CA GLY A 167 -6.03 6.18 -19.16
C GLY A 167 -6.88 7.41 -18.87
N ASP A 168 -7.73 7.37 -17.86
CA ASP A 168 -8.61 8.45 -17.44
C ASP A 168 -9.00 8.34 -15.95
N PHE A 169 -9.91 9.20 -15.50
CA PHE A 169 -10.42 9.27 -14.12
C PHE A 169 -11.66 8.41 -13.86
N SER A 170 -12.16 7.64 -14.83
CA SER A 170 -13.44 6.89 -14.72
C SER A 170 -13.48 5.89 -13.56
N ARG A 171 -12.31 5.44 -13.08
CA ARG A 171 -12.18 4.53 -11.95
C ARG A 171 -12.15 5.22 -10.59
N ILE A 172 -12.11 6.55 -10.56
CA ILE A 172 -11.96 7.32 -9.32
C ILE A 172 -13.26 8.03 -9.00
N LYS A 173 -13.77 7.85 -7.78
CA LYS A 173 -14.97 8.56 -7.33
C LYS A 173 -14.71 10.08 -7.31
N ASP A 174 -15.67 10.87 -7.78
CA ASP A 174 -15.57 12.34 -7.82
C ASP A 174 -15.24 12.95 -6.46
N GLU A 175 -15.75 12.37 -5.38
CA GLU A 175 -15.43 12.81 -4.01
C GLU A 175 -13.95 12.71 -3.68
N ILE A 176 -13.26 11.67 -4.17
CA ILE A 176 -11.82 11.46 -3.96
C ILE A 176 -11.02 12.46 -4.79
N VAL A 177 -11.43 12.71 -6.03
CA VAL A 177 -10.81 13.74 -6.89
C VAL A 177 -10.88 15.10 -6.20
N ARG A 178 -12.09 15.50 -5.74
CA ARG A 178 -12.28 16.77 -5.01
C ARG A 178 -11.48 16.84 -3.72
N PHE A 179 -11.42 15.73 -2.97
CA PHE A 179 -10.65 15.65 -1.73
C PHE A 179 -9.16 15.92 -1.97
N VAL A 180 -8.54 15.24 -2.94
CA VAL A 180 -7.10 15.39 -3.24
C VAL A 180 -6.80 16.80 -3.77
N LYS A 181 -7.63 17.30 -4.70
CA LYS A 181 -7.48 18.65 -5.24
C LYS A 181 -7.57 19.71 -4.15
N SER A 182 -8.61 19.62 -3.33
CA SER A 182 -8.79 20.54 -2.18
C SER A 182 -7.64 20.44 -1.17
N ALA A 183 -7.11 19.22 -0.94
CA ALA A 183 -5.99 19.04 -0.03
C ALA A 183 -4.73 19.77 -0.53
N ILE A 184 -4.46 19.75 -1.82
CA ILE A 184 -3.31 20.43 -2.44
C ILE A 184 -3.54 21.95 -2.47
N ASP A 185 -4.70 22.41 -2.99
CA ASP A 185 -5.00 23.83 -3.17
C ASP A 185 -5.02 24.60 -1.84
N ASN A 186 -5.55 23.97 -0.77
CA ASN A 186 -5.71 24.59 0.54
C ASN A 186 -4.70 24.11 1.59
N LYS A 187 -3.75 23.24 1.21
CA LYS A 187 -2.75 22.62 2.11
C LYS A 187 -3.37 21.95 3.35
N THR A 188 -4.57 21.40 3.23
CA THR A 188 -5.29 20.78 4.34
C THR A 188 -4.60 19.51 4.88
N PHE A 189 -3.64 18.96 4.12
CA PHE A 189 -2.81 17.85 4.56
C PHE A 189 -1.91 18.20 5.76
N VAL A 190 -1.61 19.49 5.99
CA VAL A 190 -0.75 19.94 7.12
C VAL A 190 -1.37 19.52 8.46
N ASP A 191 -2.66 19.76 8.63
CA ASP A 191 -3.40 19.45 9.86
C ASP A 191 -4.33 18.23 9.72
N GLY A 192 -4.67 17.87 8.48
CA GLY A 192 -5.69 16.86 8.16
C GLY A 192 -5.26 15.41 8.35
N TYR A 193 -3.96 15.10 8.31
CA TYR A 193 -3.47 13.71 8.35
C TYR A 193 -3.97 12.94 9.59
N ASN A 194 -3.76 13.50 10.78
CA ASN A 194 -4.15 12.82 12.04
C ASN A 194 -5.66 12.68 12.17
N LEU A 195 -6.42 13.69 11.73
CA LEU A 195 -7.88 13.64 11.74
C LEU A 195 -8.39 12.55 10.79
N GLN A 196 -7.86 12.51 9.57
CA GLN A 196 -8.26 11.51 8.57
C GLN A 196 -7.93 10.10 9.03
N LYS A 197 -6.74 9.88 9.59
CA LYS A 197 -6.32 8.60 10.14
C LYS A 197 -7.23 8.13 11.28
N LYS A 198 -7.65 9.03 12.16
CA LYS A 198 -8.60 8.74 13.23
C LYS A 198 -9.98 8.36 12.66
N ASN A 199 -10.45 9.08 11.64
CA ASN A 199 -11.71 8.77 10.98
C ASN A 199 -11.70 7.39 10.34
N GLU A 200 -10.65 7.05 9.60
CA GLU A 200 -10.49 5.72 8.99
C GLU A 200 -10.45 4.61 10.04
N GLN A 201 -9.78 4.84 11.17
CA GLN A 201 -9.75 3.88 12.28
C GLN A 201 -11.14 3.69 12.91
N ASN A 202 -11.87 4.77 13.17
CA ASN A 202 -13.23 4.69 13.70
C ASN A 202 -14.17 3.91 12.76
N ILE A 203 -14.09 4.17 11.46
CA ILE A 203 -14.88 3.43 10.46
C ILE A 203 -14.50 1.94 10.49
N LYS A 204 -13.22 1.63 10.52
CA LYS A 204 -12.74 0.25 10.61
C LYS A 204 -13.25 -0.46 11.85
N ASP A 205 -13.21 0.19 13.01
CA ASP A 205 -13.68 -0.39 14.27
C ASP A 205 -15.20 -0.65 14.24
N ASN A 206 -15.96 0.27 13.67
CA ASN A 206 -17.41 0.09 13.47
C ASN A 206 -17.72 -1.08 12.53
N LEU A 207 -16.94 -1.27 11.45
CA LEU A 207 -17.10 -2.40 10.55
C LEU A 207 -16.75 -3.73 11.21
N ILE A 208 -15.73 -3.77 12.07
CA ILE A 208 -15.38 -4.97 12.85
C ILE A 208 -16.55 -5.34 13.78
N GLN A 209 -17.12 -4.37 14.51
CA GLN A 209 -18.28 -4.60 15.38
C GLN A 209 -19.52 -5.04 14.59
N PHE A 210 -19.70 -4.49 13.38
CA PHE A 210 -20.78 -4.91 12.49
C PHE A 210 -20.61 -6.36 12.06
N GLU A 211 -19.41 -6.77 11.63
CA GLU A 211 -19.12 -8.15 11.19
C GLU A 211 -19.25 -9.16 12.34
N GLU A 212 -18.83 -8.80 13.57
CA GLU A 212 -19.03 -9.62 14.77
C GLU A 212 -20.53 -9.87 15.07
N LYS A 213 -21.38 -8.89 14.75
CA LYS A 213 -22.84 -8.98 14.96
C LYS A 213 -23.57 -9.64 13.81
N TYR A 214 -23.09 -9.50 12.59
CA TYR A 214 -23.71 -9.95 11.35
C TYR A 214 -22.66 -10.66 10.48
N GLU A 215 -22.26 -11.86 10.90
CA GLU A 215 -21.22 -12.63 10.22
C GLU A 215 -21.51 -12.86 8.73
N ASN A 216 -20.48 -12.71 7.89
CA ASN A 216 -20.53 -12.94 6.45
C ASN A 216 -21.50 -12.06 5.64
N VAL A 217 -21.92 -10.92 6.19
CA VAL A 217 -22.76 -9.92 5.49
C VAL A 217 -21.88 -8.90 4.76
N LEU A 218 -20.73 -8.53 5.34
CA LEU A 218 -19.83 -7.52 4.80
C LEU A 218 -19.06 -8.05 3.58
N ASN A 219 -19.10 -7.29 2.47
CA ASN A 219 -18.32 -7.57 1.26
C ASN A 219 -17.94 -6.27 0.53
N GLU A 220 -17.12 -6.38 -0.52
CA GLU A 220 -16.64 -5.22 -1.26
C GLU A 220 -17.76 -4.40 -1.93
N ASP A 221 -18.87 -5.03 -2.33
CA ASP A 221 -19.96 -4.38 -3.03
C ASP A 221 -20.86 -3.55 -2.08
N ASN A 222 -20.97 -3.94 -0.81
CA ASN A 222 -21.91 -3.32 0.14
C ASN A 222 -21.24 -2.51 1.27
N VAL A 223 -19.92 -2.54 1.39
CA VAL A 223 -19.19 -1.91 2.49
C VAL A 223 -19.44 -0.40 2.58
N ASP A 224 -19.50 0.31 1.46
CA ASP A 224 -19.74 1.76 1.44
C ASP A 224 -21.16 2.10 1.92
N ASP A 225 -22.16 1.30 1.53
CA ASP A 225 -23.55 1.49 1.99
C ASP A 225 -23.70 1.22 3.48
N ILE A 226 -22.98 0.22 4.00
CA ILE A 226 -22.95 -0.09 5.43
C ILE A 226 -22.26 1.05 6.20
N ILE A 227 -21.13 1.57 5.72
CA ILE A 227 -20.44 2.73 6.32
C ILE A 227 -21.40 3.93 6.40
N ASN A 228 -22.09 4.24 5.33
CA ASN A 228 -23.05 5.37 5.30
C ASN A 228 -24.20 5.19 6.31
N LYS A 229 -24.67 3.97 6.51
CA LYS A 229 -25.73 3.65 7.50
C LYS A 229 -25.23 3.69 8.95
N LEU A 230 -23.97 3.33 9.19
CA LEU A 230 -23.37 3.37 10.54
C LEU A 230 -22.92 4.78 10.95
N SER A 231 -22.80 5.70 10.00
CA SER A 231 -22.36 7.10 10.23
C SER A 231 -23.53 8.08 10.46
N ASN A 232 -24.76 7.63 10.28
CA ASN A 232 -26.02 8.37 10.56
C ASN A 232 -26.64 7.87 11.86
#